data_cdee3883f01218aac245180ca114c3f8
#
_entry.id   cdee3883f01218aac245180ca114c3f8
#
_cell.length_a   1.000
_cell.length_b   1.000
_cell.length_c   1.000
_cell.angle_alpha   90.00
_cell.angle_beta   90.00
_cell.angle_gamma   90.00
#
_symmetry.space_group_name_H-M   'P 1'
#
loop_
_entity.id
_entity.type
_entity.pdbx_description
1 polymer ?
#
loop_
_entity_poly.entity_id
_entity_poly.type
_entity_poly.pdbx_seq_one_letter_code
_entity_poly.pdbx_strand_id
1 'polypeptide(L)'
;YDPAEGLTSRELDCLLGVQANMWPAVPQEVKDINLQNFPRLLGLAEIAWADGKKDFADFENRMNTQYKRLDALKVDYYRPDCHVIATWSPEKVSFIDYTTWEFDVTDKVYDNGRAMAGLFYTKGNDRLNIKSMQLLENGKVIAEDLHRGFADETRTTGKRKNYLYYLDVKNYRKDAKYTLRMEVSGYRGTDSYGNVIFSLSPYVPFQSVESDKTGRK
;
A
#
# COMPACT_ATOMS: atom_id res chain seq x y z
N TYR A 1 -3.67 5.71 -21.66
CA TYR A 1 -2.45 5.82 -22.47
C TYR A 1 -2.42 4.70 -23.50
N ASP A 2 -2.26 5.04 -24.77
CA ASP A 2 -2.05 4.10 -25.87
C ASP A 2 -0.72 4.46 -26.58
N PRO A 3 0.31 3.61 -26.50
CA PRO A 3 1.59 3.89 -27.14
C PRO A 3 1.53 3.89 -28.67
N ALA A 4 0.46 3.36 -29.27
CA ALA A 4 0.23 3.31 -30.71
C ALA A 4 -0.59 4.51 -31.23
N GLU A 5 -1.13 5.35 -30.35
CA GLU A 5 -1.99 6.47 -30.73
C GLU A 5 -1.24 7.45 -31.65
N GLY A 6 -1.84 7.70 -32.83
CA GLY A 6 -1.29 8.65 -33.82
C GLY A 6 -0.16 8.13 -34.69
N LEU A 7 0.26 6.87 -34.53
CA LEU A 7 1.28 6.25 -35.38
C LEU A 7 0.69 5.72 -36.70
N THR A 8 1.45 5.88 -37.79
CA THR A 8 1.16 5.22 -39.06
C THR A 8 1.50 3.74 -38.98
N SER A 9 1.01 2.92 -39.93
CA SER A 9 1.30 1.49 -39.98
C SER A 9 2.81 1.21 -40.02
N ARG A 10 3.57 2.03 -40.75
CA ARG A 10 5.03 1.88 -40.85
C ARG A 10 5.75 2.20 -39.54
N GLU A 11 5.25 3.17 -38.77
CA GLU A 11 5.80 3.53 -37.46
C GLU A 11 5.43 2.48 -36.40
N LEU A 12 4.26 1.86 -36.50
CA LEU A 12 3.87 0.74 -35.66
C LEU A 12 4.82 -0.45 -35.82
N ASP A 13 5.29 -0.74 -37.03
CA ASP A 13 6.27 -1.82 -37.25
C ASP A 13 7.62 -1.54 -36.57
N CYS A 14 7.88 -0.30 -36.19
CA CYS A 14 9.08 0.11 -35.46
C CYS A 14 8.87 0.18 -33.94
N LEU A 15 7.64 -0.01 -33.44
CA LEU A 15 7.34 0.03 -32.02
C LEU A 15 7.78 -1.28 -31.34
N LEU A 16 8.91 -1.24 -30.66
CA LEU A 16 9.50 -2.43 -30.01
C LEU A 16 8.84 -2.81 -28.68
N GLY A 17 8.08 -1.88 -28.07
CA GLY A 17 7.42 -2.10 -26.79
C GLY A 17 7.28 -0.84 -25.96
N VAL A 18 7.00 -1.01 -24.68
CA VAL A 18 6.81 0.08 -23.71
C VAL A 18 7.82 -0.05 -22.58
N GLN A 19 8.16 1.06 -21.96
CA GLN A 19 9.12 1.13 -20.86
C GLN A 19 8.55 1.94 -19.71
N ALA A 20 8.77 1.49 -18.48
CA ALA A 20 8.58 2.29 -17.28
C ALA A 20 9.90 2.46 -16.54
N ASN A 21 10.16 3.66 -16.08
CA ASN A 21 11.34 3.97 -15.29
C ASN A 21 10.94 4.22 -13.83
N MET A 22 11.63 3.56 -12.92
CA MET A 22 11.55 3.86 -11.50
C MET A 22 12.77 4.71 -11.11
N TRP A 23 12.51 5.88 -10.54
CA TRP A 23 13.54 6.79 -10.04
C TRP A 23 13.54 6.79 -8.51
N PRO A 24 14.32 5.93 -7.87
CA PRO A 24 14.40 5.92 -6.41
C PRO A 24 15.13 7.18 -5.95
N ALA A 25 14.49 7.99 -5.12
CA ALA A 25 15.11 9.19 -4.56
C ALA A 25 16.10 8.87 -3.42
N VAL A 26 16.05 7.66 -2.87
CA VAL A 26 16.83 7.21 -1.68
C VAL A 26 17.02 5.69 -1.74
N PRO A 27 18.09 5.13 -1.16
CA PRO A 27 18.22 3.69 -0.96
C PRO A 27 16.98 3.15 -0.25
N GLN A 28 16.34 2.16 -0.83
CA GLN A 28 15.04 1.64 -0.39
C GLN A 28 15.15 0.16 -0.09
N GLU A 29 14.31 -0.30 0.79
CA GLU A 29 14.10 -1.74 0.99
C GLU A 29 13.27 -2.29 -0.18
N VAL A 30 13.31 -3.61 -0.37
CA VAL A 30 12.55 -4.28 -1.43
C VAL A 30 11.07 -3.94 -1.36
N LYS A 31 10.52 -3.80 -0.14
CA LYS A 31 9.11 -3.43 0.04
C LYS A 31 8.79 -2.04 -0.51
N ASP A 32 9.69 -1.07 -0.33
CA ASP A 32 9.49 0.30 -0.82
C ASP A 32 9.50 0.34 -2.36
N ILE A 33 10.39 -0.46 -2.95
CA ILE A 33 10.45 -0.66 -4.40
C ILE A 33 9.14 -1.29 -4.91
N ASN A 34 8.68 -2.33 -4.23
CA ASN A 34 7.44 -3.01 -4.58
C ASN A 34 6.22 -2.09 -4.48
N LEU A 35 6.11 -1.30 -3.41
CA LEU A 35 5.04 -0.31 -3.23
C LEU A 35 5.00 0.76 -4.34
N GLN A 36 6.15 1.15 -4.86
CA GLN A 36 6.22 2.09 -5.97
C GLN A 36 5.83 1.45 -7.31
N ASN A 37 6.20 0.21 -7.51
CA ASN A 37 6.00 -0.51 -8.76
C ASN A 37 4.60 -1.14 -8.85
N PHE A 38 4.14 -1.79 -7.80
CA PHE A 38 2.86 -2.49 -7.82
C PHE A 38 1.74 -1.66 -7.16
N PRO A 39 0.53 -1.69 -7.75
CA PRO A 39 0.09 -2.47 -8.91
C PRO A 39 0.37 -1.82 -10.28
N ARG A 40 1.04 -0.68 -10.36
CA ARG A 40 1.22 0.12 -11.59
C ARG A 40 1.85 -0.66 -12.74
N LEU A 41 2.81 -1.54 -12.46
CA LEU A 41 3.42 -2.43 -13.46
C LEU A 41 2.43 -3.37 -14.12
N LEU A 42 1.33 -3.73 -13.45
CA LEU A 42 0.29 -4.55 -14.06
C LEU A 42 -0.48 -3.77 -15.13
N GLY A 43 -0.64 -2.45 -14.95
CA GLY A 43 -1.19 -1.58 -15.99
C GLY A 43 -0.25 -1.46 -17.20
N LEU A 44 1.06 -1.39 -16.98
CA LEU A 44 2.04 -1.42 -18.06
C LEU A 44 2.03 -2.76 -18.81
N ALA A 45 1.93 -3.87 -18.08
CA ALA A 45 1.81 -5.20 -18.68
C ALA A 45 0.54 -5.33 -19.52
N GLU A 46 -0.58 -4.78 -19.07
CA GLU A 46 -1.81 -4.72 -19.85
C GLU A 46 -1.60 -3.99 -21.17
N ILE A 47 -0.95 -2.84 -21.14
CA ILE A 47 -0.66 -2.06 -22.36
C ILE A 47 0.26 -2.82 -23.31
N ALA A 48 1.24 -3.55 -22.77
CA ALA A 48 2.26 -4.23 -23.58
C ALA A 48 1.78 -5.55 -24.21
N TRP A 49 0.86 -6.27 -23.52
CA TRP A 49 0.53 -7.64 -23.88
C TRP A 49 -0.94 -7.86 -24.28
N ALA A 50 -1.82 -6.90 -23.99
CA ALA A 50 -3.23 -7.04 -24.38
C ALA A 50 -3.41 -6.63 -25.84
N ASP A 51 -3.89 -7.59 -26.64
CA ASP A 51 -4.32 -7.34 -28.01
C ASP A 51 -5.74 -6.77 -28.02
N GLY A 52 -6.00 -5.80 -28.90
CA GLY A 52 -7.32 -5.26 -29.15
C GLY A 52 -7.69 -4.03 -28.35
N LYS A 53 -8.98 -3.75 -28.23
CA LYS A 53 -9.51 -2.55 -27.56
C LYS A 53 -9.29 -2.65 -26.05
N LYS A 54 -8.58 -1.67 -25.50
CA LYS A 54 -8.33 -1.58 -24.06
C LYS A 54 -9.59 -1.11 -23.35
N ASP A 55 -10.07 -1.91 -22.41
CA ASP A 55 -11.21 -1.62 -21.55
C ASP A 55 -10.72 -1.51 -20.09
N PHE A 56 -10.80 -0.30 -19.55
CA PHE A 56 -10.32 -0.02 -18.19
C PHE A 56 -11.18 -0.72 -17.13
N ALA A 57 -12.50 -0.79 -17.33
CA ALA A 57 -13.38 -1.45 -16.37
C ALA A 57 -13.14 -2.97 -16.31
N ASP A 58 -12.90 -3.61 -17.46
CA ASP A 58 -12.48 -5.01 -17.50
C ASP A 58 -11.13 -5.23 -16.84
N PHE A 59 -10.16 -4.34 -17.12
CA PHE A 59 -8.86 -4.37 -16.46
C PHE A 59 -9.00 -4.27 -14.93
N GLU A 60 -9.78 -3.32 -14.40
CA GLU A 60 -10.02 -3.19 -12.96
C GLU A 60 -10.62 -4.47 -12.35
N ASN A 61 -11.58 -5.09 -13.02
CA ASN A 61 -12.17 -6.35 -12.56
C ASN A 61 -11.12 -7.48 -12.48
N ARG A 62 -10.26 -7.57 -13.48
CA ARG A 62 -9.16 -8.56 -13.48
C ARG A 62 -8.09 -8.28 -12.43
N MET A 63 -7.91 -7.01 -12.03
CA MET A 63 -7.00 -6.61 -10.97
C MET A 63 -7.34 -7.28 -9.61
N ASN A 64 -8.60 -7.57 -9.32
CA ASN A 64 -8.99 -8.28 -8.11
C ASN A 64 -8.32 -9.66 -7.99
N THR A 65 -8.09 -10.34 -9.11
CA THR A 65 -7.34 -11.60 -9.14
C THR A 65 -5.83 -11.36 -8.98
N GLN A 66 -5.31 -10.29 -9.54
CA GLN A 66 -3.89 -9.95 -9.42
C GLN A 66 -3.53 -9.55 -7.98
N TYR A 67 -4.39 -8.80 -7.28
CA TYR A 67 -4.18 -8.49 -5.86
C TYR A 67 -4.04 -9.77 -5.02
N LYS A 68 -4.91 -10.76 -5.23
CA LYS A 68 -4.81 -12.05 -4.55
C LYS A 68 -3.49 -12.77 -4.84
N ARG A 69 -2.97 -12.66 -6.06
CA ARG A 69 -1.66 -13.23 -6.43
C ARG A 69 -0.51 -12.50 -5.75
N LEU A 70 -0.53 -11.17 -5.71
CA LEU A 70 0.47 -10.38 -5.00
C LEU A 70 0.48 -10.71 -3.50
N ASP A 71 -0.70 -10.87 -2.89
CA ASP A 71 -0.83 -11.29 -1.49
C ASP A 71 -0.23 -12.69 -1.25
N ALA A 72 -0.56 -13.65 -2.11
CA ALA A 72 -0.03 -15.01 -2.01
C ALA A 72 1.50 -15.06 -2.16
N LEU A 73 2.06 -14.20 -3.00
CA LEU A 73 3.50 -14.05 -3.20
C LEU A 73 4.18 -13.19 -2.13
N LYS A 74 3.40 -12.60 -1.20
CA LYS A 74 3.87 -11.67 -0.17
C LYS A 74 4.61 -10.46 -0.76
N VAL A 75 4.16 -10.00 -1.91
CA VAL A 75 4.66 -8.78 -2.55
C VAL A 75 3.92 -7.60 -1.95
N ASP A 76 4.66 -6.66 -1.41
CA ASP A 76 4.08 -5.40 -0.95
C ASP A 76 3.63 -4.56 -2.16
N TYR A 77 2.42 -4.01 -2.12
CA TYR A 77 1.91 -3.16 -3.19
C TYR A 77 0.99 -2.07 -2.63
N TYR A 78 0.81 -1.00 -3.39
CA TYR A 78 -0.14 0.04 -3.03
C TYR A 78 -1.56 -0.51 -3.13
N ARG A 79 -2.31 -0.43 -2.02
CA ARG A 79 -3.68 -0.97 -1.92
C ARG A 79 -4.69 0.12 -2.26
N PRO A 80 -5.48 -0.06 -3.31
CA PRO A 80 -6.50 0.93 -3.69
C PRO A 80 -7.69 0.99 -2.73
N ASP A 81 -7.90 -0.07 -1.94
CA ASP A 81 -8.97 -0.21 -0.94
C ASP A 81 -8.59 0.34 0.43
N CYS A 82 -7.52 1.14 0.51
CA CYS A 82 -7.16 1.81 1.74
C CYS A 82 -8.23 2.80 2.18
N HIS A 83 -8.75 2.57 3.38
CA HIS A 83 -9.74 3.45 4.01
C HIS A 83 -9.07 4.51 4.88
N VAL A 84 -9.51 5.75 4.74
CA VAL A 84 -9.19 6.80 5.71
C VAL A 84 -10.03 6.53 6.97
N ILE A 85 -9.37 6.19 8.07
CA ILE A 85 -10.02 5.89 9.35
C ILE A 85 -10.04 7.08 10.31
N ALA A 86 -9.13 8.03 10.10
CA ALA A 86 -9.06 9.27 10.87
C ALA A 86 -8.26 10.34 10.11
N THR A 87 -8.35 11.56 10.59
CA THR A 87 -7.50 12.68 10.16
C THR A 87 -6.77 13.25 11.35
N TRP A 88 -5.58 13.81 11.14
CA TRP A 88 -4.91 14.59 12.15
C TRP A 88 -4.73 16.05 11.71
N SER A 89 -4.55 16.90 12.70
CA SER A 89 -4.32 18.32 12.60
C SER A 89 -3.43 18.76 13.77
N PRO A 90 -2.88 19.98 13.74
CA PRO A 90 -1.88 20.45 14.72
C PRO A 90 -2.29 20.28 16.19
N GLU A 91 -3.56 20.45 16.50
CA GLU A 91 -4.07 20.33 17.88
C GLU A 91 -3.99 18.90 18.46
N LYS A 92 -3.82 17.91 17.61
CA LYS A 92 -3.68 16.50 18.01
C LYS A 92 -2.23 16.04 18.14
N VAL A 93 -1.28 16.91 17.87
CA VAL A 93 0.14 16.57 17.77
C VAL A 93 0.92 17.25 18.88
N SER A 94 1.74 16.50 19.62
CA SER A 94 2.78 17.05 20.49
C SER A 94 4.14 16.92 19.81
N PHE A 95 4.98 17.94 19.90
CA PHE A 95 6.38 17.86 19.44
C PHE A 95 7.39 17.62 20.57
N ILE A 96 6.89 17.67 21.82
CA ILE A 96 7.73 17.44 23.01
C ILE A 96 7.84 15.95 23.29
N ASP A 97 6.68 15.28 23.32
CA ASP A 97 6.56 13.87 23.68
C ASP A 97 5.80 13.07 22.60
N TYR A 98 6.00 11.76 22.60
CA TYR A 98 5.17 10.86 21.83
C TYR A 98 3.77 10.77 22.45
N THR A 99 2.77 10.93 21.60
CA THR A 99 1.36 10.76 21.94
C THR A 99 0.87 9.43 21.38
N THR A 100 0.12 8.69 22.18
CA THR A 100 -0.53 7.46 21.72
C THR A 100 -1.86 7.79 21.06
N TRP A 101 -2.03 7.33 19.83
CA TRP A 101 -3.30 7.39 19.11
C TRP A 101 -3.89 5.99 18.99
N GLU A 102 -5.19 5.88 19.20
CA GLU A 102 -5.94 4.63 19.07
C GLU A 102 -7.16 4.85 18.19
N PHE A 103 -7.38 3.93 17.26
CA PHE A 103 -8.51 3.96 16.34
C PHE A 103 -9.19 2.61 16.29
N ASP A 104 -10.52 2.61 16.37
CA ASP A 104 -11.31 1.40 16.19
C ASP A 104 -11.28 0.99 14.71
N VAL A 105 -10.81 -0.22 14.44
CA VAL A 105 -10.73 -0.80 13.09
C VAL A 105 -11.45 -2.15 13.03
N THR A 106 -12.37 -2.38 13.96
CA THR A 106 -13.10 -3.67 14.09
C THR A 106 -13.85 -4.02 12.81
N ASP A 107 -14.49 -3.06 12.16
CA ASP A 107 -15.19 -3.24 10.89
C ASP A 107 -14.28 -3.37 9.65
N LYS A 108 -12.99 -3.16 9.83
CA LYS A 108 -11.97 -3.26 8.78
C LYS A 108 -11.14 -4.55 8.88
N VAL A 109 -11.23 -5.26 10.01
CA VAL A 109 -10.56 -6.56 10.20
C VAL A 109 -11.62 -7.64 10.11
N TYR A 110 -11.62 -8.41 9.02
CA TYR A 110 -12.71 -9.33 8.69
C TYR A 110 -12.23 -10.76 8.38
N ASP A 111 -10.92 -11.02 8.36
CA ASP A 111 -10.31 -12.32 8.10
C ASP A 111 -8.84 -12.34 8.55
N ASN A 112 -8.22 -13.50 8.51
CA ASN A 112 -6.76 -13.60 8.55
C ASN A 112 -6.16 -12.88 7.33
N GLY A 113 -5.08 -12.16 7.54
CA GLY A 113 -4.49 -11.42 6.45
C GLY A 113 -3.34 -10.53 6.85
N ARG A 114 -2.91 -9.70 5.91
CA ARG A 114 -1.93 -8.64 6.16
C ARG A 114 -2.65 -7.30 6.13
N ALA A 115 -2.70 -6.64 7.28
CA ALA A 115 -3.13 -5.25 7.33
C ALA A 115 -1.99 -4.32 6.92
N MET A 116 -2.33 -3.29 6.15
CA MET A 116 -1.51 -2.13 5.88
C MET A 116 -2.09 -0.94 6.62
N ALA A 117 -1.29 -0.31 7.45
CA ALA A 117 -1.66 0.89 8.18
C ALA A 117 -0.64 1.99 7.95
N GLY A 118 -1.03 3.26 8.04
CA GLY A 118 -0.08 4.34 7.84
C GLY A 118 -0.68 5.72 7.97
N LEU A 119 0.20 6.69 7.75
CA LEU A 119 -0.13 8.11 7.79
C LEU A 119 0.21 8.76 6.46
N PHE A 120 -0.80 9.40 5.84
CA PHE A 120 -0.63 10.18 4.63
C PHE A 120 -0.70 11.65 4.96
N TYR A 121 0.45 12.30 4.93
CA TYR A 121 0.58 13.73 5.05
C TYR A 121 -0.13 14.45 3.90
N THR A 122 -0.87 15.50 4.21
CA THR A 122 -1.61 16.29 3.21
C THR A 122 -1.14 17.73 3.11
N LYS A 123 -0.75 18.38 4.22
CA LYS A 123 -0.24 19.74 4.24
C LYS A 123 0.45 20.09 5.57
N GLY A 124 1.04 21.27 5.63
CA GLY A 124 1.73 21.83 6.78
C GLY A 124 3.24 21.96 6.53
N ASN A 125 3.97 22.45 7.52
CA ASN A 125 5.41 22.62 7.43
C ASN A 125 6.21 21.61 8.24
N ASP A 126 5.52 20.86 9.10
CA ASP A 126 6.13 19.92 10.02
C ASP A 126 5.69 18.49 9.71
N ARG A 127 6.62 17.56 9.86
CA ARG A 127 6.34 16.14 9.70
C ARG A 127 5.97 15.50 11.02
N LEU A 128 5.25 14.36 10.95
CA LEU A 128 5.11 13.46 12.08
C LEU A 128 6.23 12.43 12.11
N ASN A 129 6.74 12.17 13.32
CA ASN A 129 7.55 11.01 13.61
C ASN A 129 6.64 9.87 14.10
N ILE A 130 6.85 8.69 13.57
CA ILE A 130 6.12 7.48 13.96
C ILE A 130 7.12 6.54 14.63
N LYS A 131 6.87 6.18 15.88
CA LYS A 131 7.75 5.32 16.68
C LYS A 131 7.35 3.86 16.57
N SER A 132 6.05 3.59 16.61
CA SER A 132 5.51 2.23 16.53
C SER A 132 4.11 2.23 15.94
N MET A 133 3.74 1.08 15.37
CA MET A 133 2.40 0.79 14.89
C MET A 133 2.00 -0.60 15.38
N GLN A 134 0.87 -0.72 16.06
CA GLN A 134 0.40 -1.95 16.67
C GLN A 134 -1.05 -2.22 16.29
N LEU A 135 -1.39 -3.49 16.10
CA LEU A 135 -2.77 -3.96 16.05
C LEU A 135 -3.10 -4.72 17.33
N LEU A 136 -4.17 -4.33 17.98
CA LEU A 136 -4.64 -4.95 19.20
C LEU A 136 -5.94 -5.71 18.95
N GLU A 137 -6.09 -6.86 19.61
CA GLU A 137 -7.32 -7.61 19.72
C GLU A 137 -7.77 -7.62 21.19
N ASN A 138 -8.93 -7.06 21.47
CA ASN A 138 -9.46 -6.93 22.85
C ASN A 138 -8.43 -6.31 23.82
N GLY A 139 -7.70 -5.29 23.36
CA GLY A 139 -6.67 -4.60 24.15
C GLY A 139 -5.30 -5.28 24.20
N LYS A 140 -5.15 -6.50 23.65
CA LYS A 140 -3.87 -7.22 23.59
C LYS A 140 -3.22 -7.05 22.24
N VAL A 141 -1.94 -6.69 22.21
CA VAL A 141 -1.17 -6.58 20.96
C VAL A 141 -1.06 -7.96 20.30
N ILE A 142 -1.48 -8.05 19.03
CA ILE A 142 -1.40 -9.25 18.20
C ILE A 142 -0.42 -9.13 17.04
N ALA A 143 -0.14 -7.89 16.61
CA ALA A 143 0.87 -7.59 15.61
C ALA A 143 1.51 -6.24 15.88
N GLU A 144 2.77 -6.09 15.54
CA GLU A 144 3.54 -4.88 15.77
C GLU A 144 4.56 -4.65 14.65
N ASP A 145 4.69 -3.40 14.24
CA ASP A 145 5.75 -2.94 13.34
C ASP A 145 6.49 -1.79 14.02
N LEU A 146 7.75 -2.02 14.37
CA LEU A 146 8.59 -1.11 15.15
C LEU A 146 9.49 -0.22 14.29
N HIS A 147 9.40 -0.30 12.97
CA HIS A 147 10.25 0.56 12.18
C HIS A 147 9.81 2.02 12.35
N ARG A 148 10.78 2.91 12.50
CA ARG A 148 10.53 4.34 12.63
C ARG A 148 10.30 4.96 11.27
N GLY A 149 9.23 5.76 11.15
CA GLY A 149 8.86 6.43 9.92
C GLY A 149 8.54 7.91 10.11
N PHE A 150 8.23 8.55 9.00
CA PHE A 150 7.86 9.96 8.95
C PHE A 150 6.68 10.15 8.01
N ALA A 151 5.73 10.99 8.41
CA ALA A 151 4.65 11.46 7.54
C ALA A 151 4.94 12.90 7.12
N ASP A 152 5.64 13.08 6.03
CA ASP A 152 5.88 14.39 5.44
C ASP A 152 5.90 14.33 3.90
N GLU A 153 5.74 15.48 3.26
CA GLU A 153 5.81 15.64 1.83
C GLU A 153 7.25 15.87 1.34
N THR A 154 8.16 16.27 2.22
CA THR A 154 9.47 16.71 1.79
C THR A 154 10.33 15.57 1.29
N ARG A 155 10.69 15.62 0.03
CA ARG A 155 11.67 14.75 -0.64
C ARG A 155 13.09 14.97 -0.15
N THR A 156 13.27 15.76 0.89
CA THR A 156 14.57 16.22 1.29
C THR A 156 15.36 15.18 2.03
N THR A 157 16.45 14.86 1.40
CA THR A 157 17.72 14.47 2.00
C THR A 157 17.74 13.19 2.82
N GLY A 158 17.90 12.05 2.14
CA GLY A 158 18.62 10.90 2.70
C GLY A 158 17.97 10.14 3.87
N LYS A 159 16.80 10.56 4.35
CA LYS A 159 16.05 9.88 5.39
C LYS A 159 14.85 9.18 4.79
N ARG A 160 14.71 7.89 5.09
CA ARG A 160 13.61 7.07 4.63
C ARG A 160 12.28 7.68 5.04
N LYS A 161 11.41 7.92 4.07
CA LYS A 161 10.01 8.23 4.27
C LYS A 161 9.26 6.92 4.28
N ASN A 162 9.20 6.27 5.42
CA ASN A 162 8.49 5.01 5.55
C ASN A 162 7.30 5.21 6.49
N TYR A 163 6.15 5.54 5.90
CA TYR A 163 4.91 5.81 6.61
C TYR A 163 3.87 4.69 6.44
N LEU A 164 4.26 3.57 5.85
CA LEU A 164 3.43 2.38 5.71
C LEU A 164 3.95 1.26 6.59
N TYR A 165 3.06 0.61 7.29
CA TYR A 165 3.31 -0.42 8.30
C TYR A 165 2.48 -1.64 7.99
N TYR A 166 3.05 -2.83 8.25
CA TYR A 166 2.42 -4.11 7.96
C TYR A 166 2.20 -4.90 9.22
N LEU A 167 0.96 -5.31 9.43
CA LEU A 167 0.49 -5.96 10.65
C LEU A 167 -0.24 -7.25 10.28
N ASP A 168 0.35 -8.40 10.60
CA ASP A 168 -0.22 -9.70 10.26
C ASP A 168 -1.33 -10.10 11.24
N VAL A 169 -2.53 -10.37 10.72
CA VAL A 169 -3.66 -10.98 11.45
C VAL A 169 -3.65 -12.47 11.17
N LYS A 170 -3.22 -13.28 12.15
CA LYS A 170 -3.04 -14.74 11.97
C LYS A 170 -4.17 -15.57 12.53
N ASN A 171 -4.89 -15.08 13.55
CA ASN A 171 -5.96 -15.78 14.24
C ASN A 171 -7.15 -14.84 14.40
N TYR A 172 -7.77 -14.48 13.27
CA TYR A 172 -8.95 -13.60 13.29
C TYR A 172 -10.09 -14.17 14.13
N ARG A 173 -10.72 -13.33 14.90
CA ARG A 173 -11.94 -13.65 15.66
C ARG A 173 -13.03 -12.62 15.37
N LYS A 174 -14.15 -13.10 14.88
CA LYS A 174 -15.27 -12.27 14.43
C LYS A 174 -15.85 -11.36 15.53
N ASP A 175 -15.86 -11.84 16.78
CA ASP A 175 -16.47 -11.13 17.91
C ASP A 175 -15.43 -10.32 18.72
N ALA A 176 -14.22 -10.20 18.24
CA ALA A 176 -13.18 -9.43 18.90
C ALA A 176 -13.23 -7.96 18.48
N LYS A 177 -12.85 -7.08 19.39
CA LYS A 177 -12.61 -5.68 19.09
C LYS A 177 -11.17 -5.50 18.59
N TYR A 178 -11.01 -4.86 17.43
CA TYR A 178 -9.69 -4.54 16.87
C TYR A 178 -9.40 -3.05 16.97
N THR A 179 -8.20 -2.72 17.44
CA THR A 179 -7.75 -1.34 17.62
C THR A 179 -6.39 -1.16 16.98
N LEU A 180 -6.27 -0.17 16.09
CA LEU A 180 -4.98 0.30 15.61
C LEU A 180 -4.42 1.30 16.62
N ARG A 181 -3.24 1.03 17.17
CA ARG A 181 -2.51 1.91 18.10
C ARG A 181 -1.22 2.35 17.47
N MET A 182 -0.89 3.63 17.64
CA MET A 182 0.38 4.17 17.19
C MET A 182 0.95 5.20 18.17
N GLU A 183 2.28 5.32 18.20
CA GLU A 183 2.98 6.37 18.94
C GLU A 183 3.55 7.39 17.95
N VAL A 184 3.08 8.62 18.06
CA VAL A 184 3.43 9.72 17.13
C VAL A 184 3.88 10.97 17.87
N SER A 185 4.79 11.73 17.26
CA SER A 185 5.17 13.07 17.72
C SER A 185 5.43 14.00 16.54
N GLY A 186 5.30 15.30 16.74
CA GLY A 186 5.75 16.29 15.76
C GLY A 186 7.28 16.34 15.68
N TYR A 187 7.79 16.76 14.54
CA TYR A 187 9.22 17.00 14.36
C TYR A 187 9.44 18.49 14.07
N ARG A 188 10.13 19.17 14.95
CA ARG A 188 10.37 20.62 14.92
C ARG A 188 9.15 21.52 15.16
N GLY A 189 7.95 20.95 15.29
CA GLY A 189 6.72 21.70 15.53
C GLY A 189 5.50 20.82 15.43
N THR A 190 4.34 21.43 15.27
CA THR A 190 3.04 20.77 15.25
C THR A 190 2.23 21.04 13.98
N ASP A 191 2.71 21.89 13.06
CA ASP A 191 2.00 22.25 11.83
C ASP A 191 2.03 21.10 10.82
N SER A 192 1.27 20.05 11.12
CA SER A 192 1.17 18.85 10.33
C SER A 192 -0.29 18.40 10.20
N TYR A 193 -0.70 18.03 8.99
CA TYR A 193 -2.04 17.56 8.66
C TYR A 193 -1.96 16.30 7.79
N GLY A 194 -2.91 15.41 7.96
CA GLY A 194 -2.97 14.21 7.11
C GLY A 194 -4.08 13.24 7.47
N ASN A 195 -4.00 12.07 6.85
CA ASN A 195 -4.96 11.00 6.96
C ASN A 195 -4.29 9.74 7.54
N VAL A 196 -4.93 9.15 8.53
CA VAL A 196 -4.61 7.80 8.99
C VAL A 196 -5.37 6.82 8.11
N ILE A 197 -4.66 5.87 7.55
CA ILE A 197 -5.21 4.87 6.64
C ILE A 197 -5.09 3.47 7.20
N PHE A 198 -6.01 2.60 6.79
CA PHE A 198 -6.00 1.19 7.11
C PHE A 198 -6.64 0.36 6.00
N SER A 199 -6.07 -0.79 5.68
CA SER A 199 -6.69 -1.82 4.85
C SER A 199 -6.27 -3.21 5.31
N LEU A 200 -7.09 -4.23 5.04
CA LEU A 200 -6.73 -5.62 5.25
C LEU A 200 -6.79 -6.36 3.93
N SER A 201 -5.74 -7.14 3.64
CA SER A 201 -5.75 -8.09 2.55
C SER A 201 -5.74 -9.50 3.12
N PRO A 202 -6.80 -10.28 2.89
CA PRO A 202 -6.86 -11.66 3.35
C PRO A 202 -5.73 -12.51 2.76
N TYR A 203 -5.20 -13.46 3.54
CA TYR A 203 -4.30 -14.46 3.00
C TYR A 203 -5.06 -15.38 2.06
N VAL A 204 -4.72 -15.31 0.80
CA VAL A 204 -5.24 -16.27 -0.20
C VAL A 204 -4.17 -17.33 -0.42
N PRO A 205 -4.45 -18.61 -0.16
CA PRO A 205 -3.54 -19.67 -0.52
C PRO A 205 -3.24 -19.60 -2.02
N PHE A 206 -1.98 -19.70 -2.38
CA PHE A 206 -1.59 -19.84 -3.77
C PHE A 206 -2.20 -21.15 -4.28
N GLN A 207 -3.30 -21.06 -5.03
CA GLN A 207 -3.75 -22.16 -5.82
C GLN A 207 -2.78 -22.27 -7.00
N SER A 208 -1.91 -23.30 -6.96
CA SER A 208 -1.19 -23.68 -8.15
C SER A 208 -2.24 -23.86 -9.24
N VAL A 209 -2.13 -23.06 -10.30
CA VAL A 209 -2.92 -23.32 -11.51
C VAL A 209 -2.44 -24.69 -11.96
N GLU A 210 -3.21 -25.74 -11.66
CA GLU A 210 -3.03 -27.01 -12.30
C GLU A 210 -3.11 -26.69 -13.78
N SER A 211 -1.98 -26.80 -14.45
CA SER A 211 -1.94 -26.72 -15.90
C SER A 211 -2.87 -27.80 -16.38
N ASP A 212 -3.99 -27.37 -16.93
CA ASP A 212 -4.94 -28.29 -17.58
C ASP A 212 -4.19 -29.08 -18.67
N LYS A 213 -3.73 -30.26 -18.29
CA LYS A 213 -3.11 -31.22 -19.20
C LYS A 213 -4.19 -31.89 -20.03
N THR A 214 -5.18 -31.14 -20.47
CA THR A 214 -6.10 -31.63 -21.50
C THR A 214 -5.42 -31.54 -22.83
N GLY A 215 -4.99 -32.69 -23.27
CA GLY A 215 -4.19 -32.92 -24.45
C GLY A 215 -4.72 -32.27 -25.71
N ARG A 216 -3.84 -31.57 -26.38
CA ARG A 216 -3.92 -31.46 -27.83
C ARG A 216 -3.27 -32.71 -28.44
N LYS A 217 -4.12 -33.62 -28.97
CA LYS A 217 -3.75 -34.49 -30.06
C LYS A 217 -3.71 -33.66 -31.34
#